data_f46783a201458d43fb8f3418693d3623
#
_entry.id   f46783a201458d43fb8f3418693d3623
#
_cell.length_a   1.000
_cell.length_b   1.000
_cell.length_c   1.000
_cell.angle_alpha   90.00
_cell.angle_beta   90.00
_cell.angle_gamma   90.00
#
_symmetry.space_group_name_H-M   'P 1'
#
loop_
_entity.id
_entity.type
_entity.pdbx_description
1 polymer ?
#
loop_
_entity_poly.entity_id
_entity_poly.type
_entity_poly.pdbx_seq_one_letter_code
_entity_poly.pdbx_strand_id
1 'polypeptide(L)'
;MEPVAEHLKWLLLYPLGAAVVIALLPRKLGRAAAWVSVAAAGLILYTATRFLLLDWAGPGQPLRHSVEWLALGELHVDIGLWVNADTAAMLMVVAFVGFWIHLFSVGYMSDDGSQKRFFAGLSFFMFSMLGIVLADNLFMMFVFWELVGFSSYMLIAHYWDKTFAAEASKKAFVVNRIGDLGFLVGIVLAFQYYGTADLSAINEMIANGSKEAKTGIGLCLICGFPGKR
;
A
#
# COMPACT_ATOMS: atom_id res chain seq x y z
N MET A 1 24.35 3.81 -6.54
CA MET A 1 22.88 3.98 -6.56
C MET A 1 22.10 2.66 -6.71
N GLU A 2 22.59 1.66 -7.44
CA GLU A 2 21.95 0.34 -7.53
C GLU A 2 21.67 -0.37 -6.18
N PRO A 3 22.57 -0.37 -5.18
CA PRO A 3 22.31 -1.07 -3.94
C PRO A 3 21.12 -0.50 -3.12
N VAL A 4 20.84 0.80 -3.25
CA VAL A 4 19.74 1.45 -2.51
C VAL A 4 18.37 1.06 -3.10
N ALA A 5 18.27 0.99 -4.42
CA ALA A 5 17.06 0.56 -5.12
C ALA A 5 16.70 -0.91 -4.79
N GLU A 6 17.71 -1.76 -4.57
CA GLU A 6 17.48 -3.14 -4.13
C GLU A 6 16.88 -3.22 -2.72
N HIS A 7 17.29 -2.35 -1.80
CA HIS A 7 16.72 -2.33 -0.45
C HIS A 7 15.24 -1.95 -0.43
N LEU A 8 14.78 -1.11 -1.37
CA LEU A 8 13.37 -0.73 -1.48
C LEU A 8 12.46 -1.90 -1.87
N LYS A 9 12.93 -2.83 -2.70
CA LYS A 9 12.15 -4.04 -3.07
C LYS A 9 11.84 -4.90 -1.85
N TRP A 10 12.79 -5.01 -0.92
CA TRP A 10 12.62 -5.80 0.29
C TRP A 10 11.52 -5.27 1.21
N LEU A 11 11.27 -3.94 1.20
CA LEU A 11 10.16 -3.34 1.95
C LEU A 11 8.80 -3.92 1.55
N LEU A 12 8.60 -4.25 0.27
CA LEU A 12 7.39 -4.91 -0.21
C LEU A 12 7.46 -6.43 -0.04
N LEU A 13 8.63 -7.03 -0.23
CA LEU A 13 8.78 -8.48 -0.17
C LEU A 13 8.65 -9.06 1.23
N TYR A 14 9.10 -8.35 2.29
CA TYR A 14 8.97 -8.82 3.66
C TYR A 14 7.52 -9.05 4.10
N PRO A 15 6.59 -8.09 3.97
CA PRO A 15 5.22 -8.28 4.41
C PRO A 15 4.44 -9.24 3.50
N LEU A 16 4.72 -9.24 2.19
CA LEU A 16 4.12 -10.18 1.25
C LEU A 16 4.61 -11.61 1.55
N GLY A 17 5.91 -11.80 1.72
CA GLY A 17 6.50 -13.10 2.08
C GLY A 17 5.95 -13.61 3.40
N ALA A 18 5.84 -12.76 4.41
CA ALA A 18 5.22 -13.12 5.69
C ALA A 18 3.75 -13.53 5.51
N ALA A 19 2.96 -12.79 4.75
CA ALA A 19 1.56 -13.13 4.47
C ALA A 19 1.43 -14.51 3.81
N VAL A 20 2.26 -14.79 2.80
CA VAL A 20 2.29 -16.09 2.09
C VAL A 20 2.74 -17.22 3.01
N VAL A 21 3.85 -17.04 3.73
CA VAL A 21 4.37 -18.05 4.67
C VAL A 21 3.33 -18.36 5.74
N ILE A 22 2.72 -17.33 6.35
CA ILE A 22 1.67 -17.51 7.34
C ILE A 22 0.46 -18.23 6.73
N ALA A 23 0.06 -17.88 5.50
CA ALA A 23 -1.05 -18.54 4.81
C ALA A 23 -0.79 -20.03 4.54
N LEU A 24 0.44 -20.46 4.39
CA LEU A 24 0.84 -21.85 4.19
C LEU A 24 1.03 -22.63 5.48
N LEU A 25 1.25 -21.96 6.63
CA LEU A 25 1.45 -22.63 7.92
C LEU A 25 0.23 -23.48 8.32
N PRO A 26 0.42 -24.60 9.01
CA PRO A 26 -0.68 -25.37 9.63
C PRO A 26 -1.45 -24.54 10.67
N ARG A 27 -2.75 -24.79 10.81
CA ARG A 27 -3.61 -24.05 11.77
C ARG A 27 -3.11 -24.14 13.22
N LYS A 28 -2.42 -25.22 13.59
CA LYS A 28 -1.87 -25.44 14.94
C LYS A 28 -0.73 -24.48 15.32
N LEU A 29 -0.13 -23.80 14.35
CA LEU A 29 1.02 -22.90 14.53
C LEU A 29 0.61 -21.41 14.59
N GLY A 30 -0.54 -21.09 15.15
CA GLY A 30 -1.05 -19.71 15.25
C GLY A 30 -0.06 -18.74 15.94
N ARG A 31 0.58 -19.17 17.04
CA ARG A 31 1.60 -18.35 17.73
C ARG A 31 2.84 -18.11 16.86
N ALA A 32 3.28 -19.11 16.09
CA ALA A 32 4.39 -18.95 15.16
C ALA A 32 4.04 -17.95 14.05
N ALA A 33 2.80 -17.99 13.55
CA ALA A 33 2.29 -17.02 12.58
C ALA A 33 2.37 -15.58 13.09
N ALA A 34 2.01 -15.35 14.37
CA ALA A 34 2.11 -14.04 15.00
C ALA A 34 3.57 -13.52 15.02
N TRP A 35 4.51 -14.34 15.44
CA TRP A 35 5.92 -13.94 15.50
C TRP A 35 6.56 -13.76 14.13
N VAL A 36 6.18 -14.55 13.11
CA VAL A 36 6.61 -14.33 11.72
C VAL A 36 6.13 -12.97 11.23
N SER A 37 4.88 -12.60 11.52
CA SER A 37 4.33 -11.29 11.16
C SER A 37 5.06 -10.13 11.85
N VAL A 38 5.32 -10.25 13.18
CA VAL A 38 6.07 -9.24 13.95
C VAL A 38 7.51 -9.12 13.45
N ALA A 39 8.18 -10.25 13.16
CA ALA A 39 9.54 -10.23 12.63
C ALA A 39 9.61 -9.52 11.27
N ALA A 40 8.66 -9.78 10.37
CA ALA A 40 8.57 -9.07 9.09
C ALA A 40 8.34 -7.57 9.30
N ALA A 41 7.42 -7.18 10.18
CA ALA A 41 7.17 -5.77 10.51
C ALA A 41 8.41 -5.09 11.14
N GLY A 42 9.16 -5.81 11.97
CA GLY A 42 10.44 -5.36 12.54
C GLY A 42 11.51 -5.15 11.48
N LEU A 43 11.62 -6.06 10.49
CA LEU A 43 12.53 -5.91 9.36
C LEU A 43 12.15 -4.70 8.48
N ILE A 44 10.85 -4.46 8.28
CA ILE A 44 10.38 -3.27 7.56
C ILE A 44 10.76 -2.00 8.31
N LEU A 45 10.52 -1.94 9.61
CA LEU A 45 10.90 -0.78 10.44
C LEU A 45 12.41 -0.55 10.43
N TYR A 46 13.21 -1.62 10.58
CA TYR A 46 14.66 -1.53 10.48
C TYR A 46 15.12 -1.01 9.13
N THR A 47 14.57 -1.55 8.03
CA THR A 47 14.94 -1.15 6.67
C THR A 47 14.52 0.29 6.38
N ALA A 48 13.33 0.70 6.80
CA ALA A 48 12.83 2.08 6.65
C ALA A 48 13.68 3.07 7.44
N THR A 49 14.06 2.72 8.69
CA THR A 49 14.93 3.56 9.53
C THR A 49 16.33 3.66 8.95
N ARG A 50 16.92 2.54 8.53
CA ARG A 50 18.22 2.52 7.87
C ARG A 50 18.20 3.36 6.61
N PHE A 51 17.18 3.20 5.76
CA PHE A 51 17.00 3.99 4.56
C PHE A 51 16.98 5.49 4.88
N LEU A 52 16.16 5.92 5.84
CA LEU A 52 16.01 7.31 6.21
C LEU A 52 17.30 7.93 6.79
N LEU A 53 18.06 7.15 7.57
CA LEU A 53 19.24 7.67 8.28
C LEU A 53 20.56 7.55 7.51
N LEU A 54 20.72 6.53 6.69
CA LEU A 54 22.00 6.17 6.07
C LEU A 54 21.99 6.24 4.55
N ASP A 55 20.90 5.79 3.92
CA ASP A 55 20.86 5.62 2.46
C ASP A 55 20.18 6.81 1.76
N TRP A 56 19.53 7.70 2.52
CA TRP A 56 18.86 8.87 1.98
C TRP A 56 19.88 9.96 1.63
N ALA A 57 20.02 10.23 0.34
CA ALA A 57 20.96 11.25 -0.17
C ALA A 57 20.49 12.71 0.00
N GLY A 58 19.34 12.92 0.70
CA GLY A 58 18.78 14.25 0.93
C GLY A 58 17.63 14.61 -0.04
N PRO A 59 16.94 15.74 0.20
CA PRO A 59 15.69 16.10 -0.48
C PRO A 59 15.82 16.45 -1.96
N GLY A 60 16.99 16.40 -2.55
CA GLY A 60 17.23 16.83 -3.94
C GLY A 60 17.30 15.73 -5.00
N GLN A 61 17.31 14.46 -4.63
CA GLN A 61 17.44 13.36 -5.60
C GLN A 61 16.43 12.26 -5.30
N PRO A 62 15.25 12.24 -5.97
CA PRO A 62 14.30 11.15 -5.85
C PRO A 62 14.92 9.86 -6.39
N LEU A 63 14.79 8.78 -5.63
CA LEU A 63 15.18 7.44 -6.05
C LEU A 63 14.01 6.83 -6.81
N ARG A 64 14.26 6.38 -8.03
CA ARG A 64 13.26 5.68 -8.84
C ARG A 64 13.85 4.36 -9.33
N HIS A 65 13.04 3.31 -9.21
CA HIS A 65 13.32 2.02 -9.81
C HIS A 65 12.05 1.52 -10.45
N SER A 66 11.99 1.44 -11.77
CA SER A 66 10.82 0.97 -12.52
C SER A 66 11.17 -0.23 -13.38
N VAL A 67 10.20 -1.12 -13.53
CA VAL A 67 10.25 -2.27 -14.43
C VAL A 67 9.00 -2.20 -15.30
N GLU A 68 9.17 -2.22 -16.61
CA GLU A 68 8.05 -2.23 -17.55
C GLU A 68 7.20 -3.50 -17.34
N TRP A 69 5.92 -3.31 -17.03
CA TRP A 69 4.99 -4.40 -16.77
C TRP A 69 4.06 -4.64 -17.94
N LEU A 70 3.55 -3.58 -18.55
CA LEU A 70 2.57 -3.67 -19.63
C LEU A 70 2.85 -2.61 -20.68
N ALA A 71 3.00 -3.05 -21.95
CA ALA A 71 3.09 -2.20 -23.11
C ALA A 71 1.97 -2.55 -24.08
N LEU A 72 1.00 -1.65 -24.25
CA LEU A 72 -0.12 -1.78 -25.17
C LEU A 72 -0.19 -0.57 -26.08
N GLY A 73 0.49 -0.63 -27.23
CA GLY A 73 0.57 0.49 -28.16
C GLY A 73 1.28 1.70 -27.54
N GLU A 74 0.59 2.81 -27.37
CA GLU A 74 1.13 4.01 -26.72
C GLU A 74 1.02 3.99 -25.18
N LEU A 75 0.30 3.03 -24.63
CA LEU A 75 0.14 2.87 -23.18
C LEU A 75 1.29 2.02 -22.61
N HIS A 76 2.22 2.66 -21.91
CA HIS A 76 3.26 2.02 -21.13
C HIS A 76 2.92 2.15 -19.64
N VAL A 77 2.80 1.00 -18.95
CA VAL A 77 2.56 0.95 -17.50
C VAL A 77 3.74 0.24 -16.86
N ASP A 78 4.46 0.98 -16.04
CA ASP A 78 5.59 0.47 -15.29
C ASP A 78 5.15 0.10 -13.87
N ILE A 79 5.74 -0.93 -13.30
CA ILE A 79 5.73 -1.15 -11.85
C ILE A 79 6.98 -0.50 -11.32
N GLY A 80 6.84 0.64 -10.68
CA GLY A 80 7.95 1.43 -10.20
C GLY A 80 7.84 1.80 -8.73
N LEU A 81 8.98 1.93 -8.09
CA LEU A 81 9.13 2.41 -6.74
C LEU A 81 9.75 3.81 -6.79
N TRP A 82 9.08 4.76 -6.18
CA TRP A 82 9.52 6.15 -6.15
C TRP A 82 9.59 6.66 -4.71
N VAL A 83 10.74 7.21 -4.35
CA VAL A 83 10.96 7.76 -3.02
C VAL A 83 11.53 9.17 -3.11
N ASN A 84 10.76 10.10 -2.58
CA ASN A 84 11.17 11.47 -2.30
C ASN A 84 11.10 11.75 -0.78
N ALA A 85 11.30 12.99 -0.35
CA ALA A 85 11.26 13.37 1.06
C ALA A 85 9.92 13.04 1.74
N ASP A 86 8.80 13.35 1.05
CA ASP A 86 7.45 13.11 1.57
C ASP A 86 7.16 11.61 1.67
N THR A 87 7.55 10.85 0.64
CA THR A 87 7.44 9.38 0.61
C THR A 87 8.26 8.75 1.72
N ALA A 88 9.50 9.21 1.95
CA ALA A 88 10.37 8.68 3.00
C ALA A 88 9.78 8.93 4.40
N ALA A 89 9.23 10.13 4.63
CA ALA A 89 8.54 10.44 5.88
C ALA A 89 7.31 9.55 6.08
N MET A 90 6.50 9.38 5.04
CA MET A 90 5.30 8.53 5.10
C MET A 90 5.64 7.04 5.27
N LEU A 91 6.71 6.58 4.61
CA LEU A 91 7.25 5.23 4.77
C LEU A 91 7.61 4.94 6.23
N MET A 92 8.28 5.90 6.90
CA MET A 92 8.64 5.76 8.31
C MET A 92 7.40 5.70 9.21
N VAL A 93 6.39 6.54 8.96
CA VAL A 93 5.12 6.53 9.71
C VAL A 93 4.43 5.17 9.58
N VAL A 94 4.29 4.66 8.35
CA VAL A 94 3.62 3.36 8.09
C VAL A 94 4.41 2.22 8.74
N ALA A 95 5.75 2.21 8.63
CA ALA A 95 6.60 1.19 9.21
C ALA A 95 6.52 1.18 10.75
N PHE A 96 6.61 2.37 11.36
CA PHE A 96 6.58 2.53 12.82
C PHE A 96 5.23 2.12 13.39
N VAL A 97 4.15 2.69 12.90
CA VAL A 97 2.79 2.39 13.38
C VAL A 97 2.45 0.93 13.11
N GLY A 98 2.77 0.43 11.91
CA GLY A 98 2.55 -0.96 11.53
C GLY A 98 3.25 -1.94 12.46
N PHE A 99 4.51 -1.71 12.81
CA PHE A 99 5.25 -2.56 13.75
C PHE A 99 4.54 -2.65 15.11
N TRP A 100 4.14 -1.52 15.69
CA TRP A 100 3.46 -1.51 16.98
C TRP A 100 2.09 -2.18 16.94
N ILE A 101 1.35 -2.05 15.82
CA ILE A 101 0.08 -2.76 15.62
C ILE A 101 0.32 -4.27 15.59
N HIS A 102 1.34 -4.76 14.86
CA HIS A 102 1.67 -6.18 14.81
C HIS A 102 2.06 -6.71 16.20
N LEU A 103 2.88 -5.98 16.91
CA LEU A 103 3.33 -6.36 18.26
C LEU A 103 2.16 -6.40 19.27
N PHE A 104 1.33 -5.36 19.29
CA PHE A 104 0.12 -5.31 20.12
C PHE A 104 -0.83 -6.45 19.83
N SER A 105 -1.00 -6.79 18.56
CA SER A 105 -1.90 -7.85 18.11
C SER A 105 -1.51 -9.24 18.63
N VAL A 106 -0.25 -9.49 18.98
CA VAL A 106 0.17 -10.77 19.57
C VAL A 106 -0.54 -11.04 20.88
N GLY A 107 -0.63 -10.02 21.75
CA GLY A 107 -1.37 -10.12 23.00
C GLY A 107 -2.88 -10.11 22.77
N TYR A 108 -3.35 -9.22 21.91
CA TYR A 108 -4.77 -9.05 21.62
C TYR A 108 -5.44 -10.31 21.06
N MET A 109 -4.74 -11.05 20.20
CA MET A 109 -5.24 -12.27 19.55
C MET A 109 -4.82 -13.56 20.24
N SER A 110 -4.24 -13.49 21.45
CA SER A 110 -3.67 -14.67 22.17
C SER A 110 -4.65 -15.82 22.36
N ASP A 111 -5.92 -15.50 22.60
CA ASP A 111 -6.99 -16.45 22.90
C ASP A 111 -7.82 -16.84 21.68
N ASP A 112 -7.51 -16.26 20.50
CA ASP A 112 -8.27 -16.52 19.26
C ASP A 112 -7.72 -17.74 18.53
N GLY A 113 -8.59 -18.71 18.22
CA GLY A 113 -8.23 -19.90 17.43
C GLY A 113 -7.89 -19.62 15.96
N SER A 114 -8.17 -18.41 15.47
CA SER A 114 -7.99 -17.98 14.08
C SER A 114 -6.82 -17.00 13.88
N GLN A 115 -5.86 -16.97 14.82
CA GLN A 115 -4.69 -16.09 14.78
C GLN A 115 -3.99 -16.07 13.42
N LYS A 116 -3.79 -17.23 12.80
CA LYS A 116 -3.16 -17.39 11.49
C LYS A 116 -3.81 -16.50 10.42
N ARG A 117 -5.14 -16.54 10.31
CA ARG A 117 -5.88 -15.75 9.31
C ARG A 117 -5.74 -14.25 9.57
N PHE A 118 -5.77 -13.85 10.84
CA PHE A 118 -5.60 -12.46 11.23
C PHE A 118 -4.22 -11.93 10.87
N PHE A 119 -3.14 -12.63 11.26
CA PHE A 119 -1.78 -12.18 10.98
C PHE A 119 -1.39 -12.26 9.50
N ALA A 120 -1.93 -13.20 8.74
CA ALA A 120 -1.79 -13.21 7.28
C ALA A 120 -2.45 -11.97 6.65
N GLY A 121 -3.69 -11.66 7.06
CA GLY A 121 -4.40 -10.46 6.62
C GLY A 121 -3.69 -9.17 7.02
N LEU A 122 -3.16 -9.09 8.24
CA LEU A 122 -2.44 -7.92 8.75
C LEU A 122 -1.13 -7.68 8.00
N SER A 123 -0.36 -8.75 7.71
CA SER A 123 0.86 -8.66 6.89
C SER A 123 0.53 -8.27 5.45
N PHE A 124 -0.56 -8.77 4.88
CA PHE A 124 -1.01 -8.40 3.55
C PHE A 124 -1.49 -6.94 3.49
N PHE A 125 -2.15 -6.47 4.55
CA PHE A 125 -2.51 -5.05 4.68
C PHE A 125 -1.26 -4.15 4.71
N MET A 126 -0.22 -4.54 5.47
CA MET A 126 1.05 -3.82 5.52
C MET A 126 1.72 -3.75 4.14
N PHE A 127 1.74 -4.87 3.39
CA PHE A 127 2.22 -4.90 2.01
C PHE A 127 1.49 -3.90 1.13
N SER A 128 0.15 -3.89 1.21
CA SER A 128 -0.70 -3.01 0.40
C SER A 128 -0.46 -1.52 0.73
N MET A 129 -0.33 -1.19 2.02
CA MET A 129 -0.03 0.18 2.47
C MET A 129 1.34 0.68 1.99
N LEU A 130 2.37 -0.16 2.10
CA LEU A 130 3.70 0.18 1.60
C LEU A 130 3.71 0.32 0.08
N GLY A 131 2.93 -0.49 -0.63
CA GLY A 131 2.78 -0.38 -2.07
C GLY A 131 2.18 0.95 -2.52
N ILE A 132 1.17 1.48 -1.81
CA ILE A 132 0.62 2.81 -2.09
C ILE A 132 1.69 3.89 -1.89
N VAL A 133 2.42 3.82 -0.77
CA VAL A 133 3.43 4.82 -0.41
C VAL A 133 4.57 4.87 -1.42
N LEU A 134 4.95 3.70 -1.96
CA LEU A 134 6.08 3.56 -2.88
C LEU A 134 5.68 3.64 -4.36
N ALA A 135 4.40 3.73 -4.70
CA ALA A 135 3.92 3.77 -6.07
C ALA A 135 4.46 4.98 -6.85
N ASP A 136 4.99 4.77 -8.04
CA ASP A 136 5.50 5.82 -8.93
C ASP A 136 4.46 6.33 -9.93
N ASN A 137 3.36 5.61 -10.11
CA ASN A 137 2.30 5.96 -11.04
C ASN A 137 0.89 5.72 -10.46
N LEU A 138 -0.11 6.37 -11.07
CA LEU A 138 -1.50 6.32 -10.63
C LEU A 138 -2.12 4.93 -10.76
N PHE A 139 -1.74 4.12 -11.76
CA PHE A 139 -2.27 2.76 -11.92
C PHE A 139 -1.78 1.84 -10.80
N MET A 140 -0.48 1.86 -10.51
CA MET A 140 0.10 1.11 -9.41
C MET A 140 -0.51 1.53 -8.07
N MET A 141 -0.66 2.85 -7.86
CA MET A 141 -1.32 3.40 -6.67
C MET A 141 -2.75 2.86 -6.54
N PHE A 142 -3.52 2.82 -7.63
CA PHE A 142 -4.88 2.29 -7.65
C PHE A 142 -4.92 0.79 -7.31
N VAL A 143 -4.03 -0.02 -7.89
CA VAL A 143 -3.95 -1.46 -7.59
C VAL A 143 -3.70 -1.69 -6.09
N PHE A 144 -2.73 -1.01 -5.50
CA PHE A 144 -2.45 -1.13 -4.07
C PHE A 144 -3.57 -0.55 -3.19
N TRP A 145 -4.24 0.49 -3.66
CA TRP A 145 -5.42 1.06 -3.01
C TRP A 145 -6.56 0.03 -2.91
N GLU A 146 -6.81 -0.71 -3.99
CA GLU A 146 -7.76 -1.81 -4.03
C GLU A 146 -7.38 -2.96 -3.08
N LEU A 147 -6.08 -3.27 -3.01
CA LEU A 147 -5.56 -4.29 -2.10
C LEU A 147 -5.72 -3.88 -0.62
N VAL A 148 -5.57 -2.59 -0.28
CA VAL A 148 -5.89 -2.07 1.06
C VAL A 148 -7.38 -2.24 1.36
N GLY A 149 -8.26 -1.93 0.40
CA GLY A 149 -9.70 -2.16 0.53
C GLY A 149 -10.04 -3.62 0.78
N PHE A 150 -9.44 -4.53 0.02
CA PHE A 150 -9.64 -5.97 0.17
C PHE A 150 -9.09 -6.51 1.50
N SER A 151 -7.88 -6.13 1.89
CA SER A 151 -7.28 -6.59 3.16
C SER A 151 -8.05 -6.05 4.37
N SER A 152 -8.55 -4.82 4.32
CA SER A 152 -9.40 -4.28 5.38
C SER A 152 -10.73 -5.01 5.46
N TYR A 153 -11.36 -5.35 4.33
CA TYR A 153 -12.54 -6.21 4.28
C TYR A 153 -12.30 -7.55 4.99
N MET A 154 -11.18 -8.22 4.69
CA MET A 154 -10.80 -9.48 5.34
C MET A 154 -10.61 -9.34 6.85
N LEU A 155 -9.99 -8.25 7.31
CA LEU A 155 -9.75 -8.00 8.73
C LEU A 155 -11.04 -7.66 9.48
N ILE A 156 -11.95 -6.87 8.90
CA ILE A 156 -13.28 -6.58 9.47
C ILE A 156 -14.09 -7.86 9.54
N ALA A 157 -14.03 -8.71 8.52
CA ALA A 157 -14.68 -10.01 8.46
C ALA A 157 -13.99 -11.10 9.29
N HIS A 158 -13.05 -10.74 10.20
CA HIS A 158 -12.32 -11.74 10.99
C HIS A 158 -13.27 -12.68 11.74
N TYR A 159 -14.30 -12.15 12.37
CA TYR A 159 -15.37 -12.89 13.05
C TYR A 159 -16.60 -13.07 12.14
N TRP A 160 -16.39 -13.63 10.94
CA TRP A 160 -17.41 -13.80 9.91
C TRP A 160 -18.62 -14.66 10.33
N ASP A 161 -18.47 -15.49 11.36
CA ASP A 161 -19.52 -16.25 12.02
C ASP A 161 -20.54 -15.36 12.74
N LYS A 162 -20.15 -14.12 13.09
CA LYS A 162 -21.03 -13.13 13.69
C LYS A 162 -21.69 -12.28 12.59
N THR A 163 -23.02 -12.28 12.52
CA THR A 163 -23.79 -11.58 11.48
C THR A 163 -23.42 -10.11 11.36
N PHE A 164 -23.26 -9.41 12.49
CA PHE A 164 -22.88 -7.99 12.47
C PHE A 164 -21.47 -7.74 11.85
N ALA A 165 -20.51 -8.64 12.06
CA ALA A 165 -19.18 -8.49 11.47
C ALA A 165 -19.22 -8.74 9.96
N ALA A 166 -19.98 -9.75 9.52
CA ALA A 166 -20.20 -10.05 8.11
C ALA A 166 -20.95 -8.91 7.38
N GLU A 167 -21.94 -8.31 8.01
CA GLU A 167 -22.67 -7.16 7.45
C GLU A 167 -21.79 -5.90 7.41
N ALA A 168 -21.03 -5.62 8.49
CA ALA A 168 -20.11 -4.49 8.53
C ALA A 168 -19.04 -4.57 7.45
N SER A 169 -18.45 -5.75 7.23
CA SER A 169 -17.43 -5.95 6.19
C SER A 169 -17.99 -5.74 4.79
N LYS A 170 -19.19 -6.26 4.49
CA LYS A 170 -19.87 -6.04 3.22
C LYS A 170 -20.16 -4.56 2.99
N LYS A 171 -20.70 -3.87 4.02
CA LYS A 171 -20.98 -2.44 3.95
C LYS A 171 -19.74 -1.63 3.68
N ALA A 172 -18.66 -1.89 4.42
CA ALA A 172 -17.38 -1.21 4.23
C ALA A 172 -16.83 -1.43 2.80
N PHE A 173 -16.89 -2.67 2.30
CA PHE A 173 -16.43 -2.99 0.95
C PHE A 173 -17.23 -2.25 -0.13
N VAL A 174 -18.56 -2.26 -0.06
CA VAL A 174 -19.42 -1.58 -1.05
C VAL A 174 -19.19 -0.09 -1.05
N VAL A 175 -19.12 0.55 0.14
CA VAL A 175 -18.88 1.98 0.25
C VAL A 175 -17.51 2.37 -0.31
N ASN A 176 -16.48 1.57 -0.03
CA ASN A 176 -15.15 1.78 -0.62
C ASN A 176 -15.19 1.72 -2.14
N ARG A 177 -15.89 0.73 -2.73
CA ARG A 177 -16.02 0.60 -4.20
C ARG A 177 -16.67 1.80 -4.87
N ILE A 178 -17.66 2.41 -4.25
CA ILE A 178 -18.28 3.63 -4.78
C ILE A 178 -17.25 4.78 -4.85
N GLY A 179 -16.41 4.91 -3.82
CA GLY A 179 -15.32 5.88 -3.81
C GLY A 179 -14.24 5.57 -4.86
N ASP A 180 -13.89 4.29 -5.01
CA ASP A 180 -12.85 3.83 -5.94
C ASP A 180 -13.24 4.08 -7.41
N LEU A 181 -14.54 4.09 -7.76
CA LEU A 181 -15.03 4.54 -9.07
C LEU A 181 -14.62 5.99 -9.38
N GLY A 182 -14.75 6.90 -8.41
CA GLY A 182 -14.30 8.28 -8.57
C GLY A 182 -12.78 8.36 -8.79
N PHE A 183 -12.02 7.56 -8.07
CA PHE A 183 -10.57 7.49 -8.25
C PHE A 183 -10.20 6.98 -9.65
N LEU A 184 -10.84 5.91 -10.13
CA LEU A 184 -10.62 5.36 -11.47
C LEU A 184 -10.94 6.38 -12.56
N VAL A 185 -12.07 7.09 -12.44
CA VAL A 185 -12.43 8.19 -13.37
C VAL A 185 -11.34 9.27 -13.36
N GLY A 186 -10.82 9.62 -12.17
CA GLY A 186 -9.72 10.58 -12.04
C GLY A 186 -8.45 10.13 -12.77
N ILE A 187 -8.10 8.84 -12.70
CA ILE A 187 -6.95 8.28 -13.44
C ILE A 187 -7.16 8.37 -14.95
N VAL A 188 -8.35 8.00 -15.45
CA VAL A 188 -8.68 8.05 -16.88
C VAL A 188 -8.61 9.50 -17.39
N LEU A 189 -9.15 10.45 -16.64
CA LEU A 189 -9.09 11.88 -16.99
C LEU A 189 -7.64 12.40 -16.96
N ALA A 190 -6.85 11.99 -15.97
CA ALA A 190 -5.45 12.36 -15.88
C ALA A 190 -4.67 11.84 -17.09
N PHE A 191 -4.88 10.58 -17.46
CA PHE A 191 -4.25 9.98 -18.64
C PHE A 191 -4.70 10.66 -19.94
N GLN A 192 -6.00 10.93 -20.10
CA GLN A 192 -6.52 11.61 -21.27
C GLN A 192 -5.99 13.05 -21.43
N TYR A 193 -5.78 13.75 -20.30
CA TYR A 193 -5.34 15.15 -20.32
C TYR A 193 -3.82 15.29 -20.43
N TYR A 194 -3.07 14.46 -19.68
CA TYR A 194 -1.60 14.56 -19.61
C TYR A 194 -0.87 13.56 -20.50
N GLY A 195 -1.56 12.55 -21.07
CA GLY A 195 -0.95 11.49 -21.89
C GLY A 195 -0.11 10.49 -21.09
N THR A 196 -0.07 10.61 -19.76
CA THR A 196 0.72 9.75 -18.88
C THR A 196 0.02 9.50 -17.54
N ALA A 197 0.36 8.40 -16.89
CA ALA A 197 -0.06 8.08 -15.51
C ALA A 197 1.08 8.24 -14.50
N ASP A 198 2.28 8.63 -14.93
CA ASP A 198 3.46 8.83 -14.09
C ASP A 198 3.30 10.06 -13.20
N LEU A 199 3.44 9.89 -11.90
CA LEU A 199 3.26 10.95 -10.90
C LEU A 199 4.29 12.07 -11.04
N SER A 200 5.54 11.74 -11.39
CA SER A 200 6.59 12.74 -11.56
C SER A 200 6.32 13.63 -12.78
N ALA A 201 5.97 13.01 -13.91
CA ALA A 201 5.63 13.73 -15.14
C ALA A 201 4.36 14.60 -14.97
N ILE A 202 3.32 14.06 -14.32
CA ILE A 202 2.11 14.82 -14.02
C ILE A 202 2.43 16.02 -13.12
N ASN A 203 3.24 15.87 -12.09
CA ASN A 203 3.63 16.97 -11.20
C ASN A 203 4.38 18.09 -11.95
N GLU A 204 5.31 17.74 -12.85
CA GLU A 204 6.02 18.72 -13.67
C GLU A 204 5.06 19.48 -14.62
N MET A 205 4.16 18.76 -15.29
CA MET A 205 3.14 19.38 -16.15
C MET A 205 2.19 20.27 -15.36
N ILE A 206 1.81 19.86 -14.14
CA ILE A 206 0.99 20.66 -13.22
C ILE A 206 1.73 21.94 -12.80
N ALA A 207 3.01 21.89 -12.53
CA ALA A 207 3.78 23.08 -12.16
C ALA A 207 3.78 24.12 -13.30
N ASN A 208 3.83 23.66 -14.55
CA ASN A 208 3.94 24.48 -15.75
C ASN A 208 2.58 24.80 -16.45
N GLY A 209 1.47 24.14 -16.04
CA GLY A 209 0.18 24.19 -16.76
C GLY A 209 -0.91 25.10 -16.15
N SER A 210 -2.06 25.21 -16.86
CA SER A 210 -3.21 26.04 -16.46
C SER A 210 -3.95 25.49 -15.23
N LYS A 211 -4.55 26.39 -14.43
CA LYS A 211 -5.20 26.03 -13.15
C LYS A 211 -6.50 25.22 -13.28
N GLU A 212 -7.21 25.33 -14.39
CA GLU A 212 -8.56 24.75 -14.53
C GLU A 212 -8.58 23.21 -14.63
N ALA A 213 -7.68 22.62 -15.40
CA ALA A 213 -7.57 21.16 -15.50
C ALA A 213 -7.16 20.50 -14.18
N LYS A 214 -6.38 21.21 -13.35
CA LYS A 214 -5.92 20.74 -12.03
C LYS A 214 -7.07 20.42 -11.08
N THR A 215 -8.12 21.27 -11.07
CA THR A 215 -9.21 21.18 -10.11
C THR A 215 -10.13 19.99 -10.39
N GLY A 216 -10.50 19.77 -11.65
CA GLY A 216 -11.42 18.67 -12.02
C GLY A 216 -10.81 17.28 -11.75
N ILE A 217 -9.57 17.07 -12.19
CA ILE A 217 -8.85 15.81 -12.00
C ILE A 217 -8.59 15.57 -10.51
N GLY A 218 -8.14 16.61 -9.78
CA GLY A 218 -7.91 16.52 -8.34
C GLY A 218 -9.17 16.18 -7.55
N LEU A 219 -10.33 16.75 -7.91
CA LEU A 219 -11.59 16.42 -7.27
C LEU A 219 -12.00 14.95 -7.51
N CYS A 220 -11.83 14.43 -8.73
CA CYS A 220 -12.11 13.01 -9.01
C CYS A 220 -11.18 12.07 -8.23
N LEU A 221 -9.89 12.39 -8.14
CA LEU A 221 -8.94 11.61 -7.33
C LEU A 221 -9.29 11.64 -5.83
N ILE A 222 -9.72 12.80 -5.32
CA ILE A 222 -10.16 12.97 -3.93
C ILE A 222 -11.46 12.18 -3.66
N CYS A 223 -12.33 11.94 -4.62
CA CYS A 223 -13.56 11.16 -4.43
C CYS A 223 -13.31 9.73 -3.94
N GLY A 224 -12.11 9.16 -4.17
CA GLY A 224 -11.71 7.87 -3.60
C GLY A 224 -11.53 7.89 -2.07
N PHE A 225 -11.24 9.04 -1.45
CA PHE A 225 -10.96 9.15 -0.02
C PHE A 225 -12.20 8.99 0.91
N PRO A 226 -13.40 9.52 0.59
CA PRO A 226 -14.54 9.42 1.51
C PRO A 226 -15.01 8.00 1.78
N GLY A 227 -14.80 7.06 0.86
CA GLY A 227 -15.17 5.66 1.04
C GLY A 227 -14.38 4.92 2.12
N LYS A 228 -13.25 5.49 2.59
CA LYS A 228 -12.33 4.82 3.53
C LYS A 228 -12.36 5.39 4.96
N ARG A 229 -13.39 6.15 5.32
CA ARG A 229 -13.64 6.62 6.69
C ARG A 229 -14.42 5.61 7.51
#